data_43a9cafb86e7db2cb5a78b196a9e58cd
#
_entry.id   43a9cafb86e7db2cb5a78b196a9e58cd
#
_cell.length_a   1.000
_cell.length_b   1.000
_cell.length_c   1.000
_cell.angle_alpha   90.00
_cell.angle_beta   90.00
_cell.angle_gamma   90.00
#
_symmetry.space_group_name_H-M   'P 1'
#
loop_
_entity.id
_entity.type
_entity.pdbx_description
1 polymer ?
#
loop_
_entity_poly.entity_id
_entity_poly.type
_entity_poly.pdbx_seq_one_letter_code
_entity_poly.pdbx_strand_id
1 'polypeptide(L)'
;MLQTNPDGRKQAETGLSWRKNTNQNYCGAASTARGADLNRNFNFQWGCCNGSSASACSETYRGPSAASEPEVQAIQAYMRAIFPDQRGSLLTDPAPANATGVYLDIHSYSELVLWPWGFTSTVPPNGPALQTLGRKFAYFNSYTPEQSIGLYATDGTTDDFIYGDLGVAGYTIELGTDFFEDCATFENTIVPGNLPALLYAAKVARTPYQTPAGPDALNVAATPSTVIVGDAVELIATIDDARFNNSNGTEPTQAIAAAEYYVDTPPWQVGAVPHA
;
A
#
# COMPACT_ATOMS: atom_id res chain seq x y z
N MET A 1 10.67 6.44 5.67
CA MET A 1 9.72 5.55 6.35
C MET A 1 9.33 6.17 7.68
N LEU A 2 8.05 6.29 7.95
CA LEU A 2 7.55 6.83 9.21
C LEU A 2 7.23 5.67 10.16
N GLN A 3 7.60 5.82 11.43
CA GLN A 3 7.15 4.91 12.48
C GLN A 3 5.90 5.52 13.12
N THR A 4 4.73 4.97 12.83
CA THR A 4 3.45 5.52 13.29
C THR A 4 3.25 5.38 14.79
N ASN A 5 3.74 4.28 15.38
CA ASN A 5 3.60 3.97 16.81
C ASN A 5 4.97 3.81 17.50
N PRO A 6 5.74 4.90 17.69
CA PRO A 6 7.08 4.80 18.26
C PRO A 6 7.09 4.31 19.72
N ASP A 7 6.05 4.62 20.49
CA ASP A 7 5.96 4.20 21.88
C ASP A 7 5.55 2.73 22.02
N GLY A 8 4.61 2.26 21.17
CA GLY A 8 4.27 0.84 21.08
C GLY A 8 5.47 0.01 20.67
N ARG A 9 6.28 0.49 19.71
CA ARG A 9 7.53 -0.16 19.33
C ARG A 9 8.48 -0.35 20.51
N LYS A 10 8.66 0.66 21.35
CA LYS A 10 9.50 0.54 22.58
C LYS A 10 8.98 -0.53 23.52
N GLN A 11 7.65 -0.72 23.62
CA GLN A 11 7.07 -1.80 24.42
C GLN A 11 7.38 -3.16 23.77
N ALA A 12 7.22 -3.28 22.45
CA ALA A 12 7.52 -4.50 21.72
C ALA A 12 9.01 -4.91 21.82
N GLU A 13 9.92 -3.96 21.84
CA GLU A 13 11.36 -4.20 22.05
C GLU A 13 11.68 -4.83 23.42
N THR A 14 10.74 -4.78 24.37
CA THR A 14 10.84 -5.50 25.67
C THR A 14 10.25 -6.92 25.62
N GLY A 15 9.80 -7.39 24.47
CA GLY A 15 9.17 -8.71 24.26
C GLY A 15 7.65 -8.72 24.49
N LEU A 16 7.01 -7.55 24.61
CA LEU A 16 5.57 -7.46 24.77
C LEU A 16 4.88 -7.42 23.40
N SER A 17 3.83 -8.22 23.21
CA SER A 17 2.91 -8.04 22.09
C SER A 17 2.09 -6.77 22.31
N TRP A 18 2.53 -5.66 21.71
CA TRP A 18 1.97 -4.33 21.94
C TRP A 18 1.47 -3.70 20.65
N ARG A 19 0.15 -3.57 20.55
CA ARG A 19 -0.54 -3.04 19.36
C ARG A 19 -0.80 -1.53 19.43
N LYS A 20 -1.36 -1.07 20.57
CA LYS A 20 -1.87 0.29 20.76
C LYS A 20 -0.74 1.30 21.02
N ASN A 21 -1.04 2.60 20.98
CA ASN A 21 -0.12 3.58 21.56
C ASN A 21 -0.05 3.43 23.11
N THR A 22 0.66 4.28 23.79
CA THR A 22 0.84 4.16 25.24
C THR A 22 0.08 5.21 26.06
N ASN A 23 -0.99 5.78 25.48
CA ASN A 23 -1.79 6.82 26.12
C ASN A 23 -2.37 6.32 27.44
N GLN A 24 -1.97 6.95 28.56
CA GLN A 24 -2.31 6.54 29.92
C GLN A 24 -3.74 6.91 30.34
N ASN A 25 -4.43 7.71 29.55
CA ASN A 25 -5.81 8.12 29.83
C ASN A 25 -6.84 7.00 29.61
N TYR A 26 -6.44 5.92 28.96
CA TYR A 26 -7.33 4.82 28.56
C TYR A 26 -6.94 3.51 29.24
N CYS A 27 -7.92 2.80 29.78
CA CYS A 27 -7.78 1.49 30.46
C CYS A 27 -6.87 1.49 31.69
N GLY A 28 -6.47 2.67 32.19
CA GLY A 28 -5.58 2.81 33.36
C GLY A 28 -4.09 2.84 33.00
N ALA A 29 -3.35 3.75 33.65
CA ALA A 29 -1.97 4.08 33.32
C ALA A 29 -0.98 2.89 33.42
N ALA A 30 -1.21 1.96 34.33
CA ALA A 30 -0.36 0.78 34.54
C ALA A 30 -0.80 -0.45 33.70
N SER A 31 -1.93 -0.36 33.00
CA SER A 31 -2.46 -1.49 32.22
C SER A 31 -1.60 -1.76 30.99
N THR A 32 -1.36 -3.04 30.67
CA THR A 32 -0.77 -3.48 29.40
C THR A 32 -1.74 -3.30 28.22
N ALA A 33 -3.04 -3.11 28.50
CA ALA A 33 -4.07 -2.81 27.51
C ALA A 33 -4.38 -1.30 27.38
N ARG A 34 -3.54 -0.41 27.95
CA ARG A 34 -3.71 1.06 27.83
C ARG A 34 -3.50 1.52 26.39
N GLY A 35 -3.97 2.72 26.09
CA GLY A 35 -3.81 3.37 24.80
C GLY A 35 -4.97 3.14 23.83
N ALA A 36 -4.86 3.73 22.64
CA ALA A 36 -5.77 3.53 21.52
C ALA A 36 -5.08 2.79 20.38
N ASP A 37 -5.84 2.00 19.62
CA ASP A 37 -5.39 1.40 18.36
C ASP A 37 -5.34 2.50 17.30
N LEU A 38 -4.14 2.89 16.90
CA LEU A 38 -3.94 3.97 15.95
C LEU A 38 -4.56 3.64 14.58
N ASN A 39 -4.55 2.36 14.18
CA ASN A 39 -5.19 1.91 12.94
C ASN A 39 -6.70 1.62 13.11
N ARG A 40 -7.34 2.27 14.08
CA ARG A 40 -8.79 2.40 14.27
C ARG A 40 -9.19 3.83 14.60
N ASN A 41 -8.24 4.78 14.57
CA ASN A 41 -8.46 6.16 15.02
C ASN A 41 -8.46 7.17 13.87
N PHE A 42 -8.23 6.76 12.59
CA PHE A 42 -8.35 7.66 11.45
C PHE A 42 -9.79 8.15 11.27
N ASN A 43 -9.94 9.37 10.72
CA ASN A 43 -11.25 10.03 10.67
C ASN A 43 -12.20 9.43 9.62
N PHE A 44 -11.67 8.81 8.54
CA PHE A 44 -12.51 8.23 7.51
C PHE A 44 -13.24 6.99 8.03
N GLN A 45 -14.58 7.02 7.96
CA GLN A 45 -15.45 5.94 8.45
C GLN A 45 -15.20 5.50 9.91
N TRP A 46 -14.73 6.40 10.76
CA TRP A 46 -14.43 6.10 12.16
C TRP A 46 -15.66 5.61 12.92
N GLY A 47 -15.56 4.41 13.50
CA GLY A 47 -16.59 3.82 14.35
C GLY A 47 -17.92 3.53 13.66
N CYS A 48 -17.98 3.50 12.32
CA CYS A 48 -19.22 3.34 11.56
C CYS A 48 -19.81 1.92 11.61
N CYS A 49 -18.93 0.90 11.59
CA CYS A 49 -19.32 -0.35 10.95
C CYS A 49 -18.97 -1.58 11.79
N ASN A 50 -18.80 -1.43 13.10
CA ASN A 50 -18.41 -2.47 14.05
C ASN A 50 -17.00 -3.06 13.80
N GLY A 51 -16.15 -2.36 13.06
CA GLY A 51 -14.77 -2.75 12.78
C GLY A 51 -13.77 -2.35 13.86
N SER A 52 -14.24 -1.66 14.92
CA SER A 52 -13.45 -1.21 16.06
C SER A 52 -14.26 -1.22 17.36
N SER A 53 -13.58 -1.11 18.50
CA SER A 53 -14.20 -1.15 19.81
C SER A 53 -14.32 0.26 20.45
N ALA A 54 -15.43 0.50 21.13
CA ALA A 54 -15.60 1.67 22.01
C ALA A 54 -15.05 1.41 23.44
N SER A 55 -14.66 0.19 23.78
CA SER A 55 -14.13 -0.17 25.09
C SER A 55 -12.64 0.15 25.19
N ALA A 56 -12.25 1.02 26.12
CA ALA A 56 -10.88 1.48 26.29
C ALA A 56 -9.84 0.36 26.54
N CYS A 57 -10.26 -0.78 27.10
CA CYS A 57 -9.39 -1.91 27.36
C CYS A 57 -9.33 -2.95 26.21
N SER A 58 -10.09 -2.73 25.13
CA SER A 58 -10.01 -3.57 23.94
C SER A 58 -8.72 -3.29 23.15
N GLU A 59 -8.15 -4.31 22.52
CA GLU A 59 -7.01 -4.18 21.61
C GLU A 59 -7.33 -3.32 20.38
N THR A 60 -8.60 -3.29 19.95
CA THR A 60 -9.09 -2.49 18.83
C THR A 60 -9.80 -1.21 19.27
N TYR A 61 -9.45 -0.65 20.43
CA TYR A 61 -10.05 0.59 20.93
C TYR A 61 -9.75 1.77 20.02
N ARG A 62 -10.81 2.35 19.44
CA ARG A 62 -10.70 3.42 18.43
C ARG A 62 -10.43 4.82 18.96
N GLY A 63 -10.20 4.98 20.27
CA GLY A 63 -10.15 6.30 20.90
C GLY A 63 -11.54 6.89 21.21
N PRO A 64 -11.60 8.04 21.91
CA PRO A 64 -12.86 8.70 22.28
C PRO A 64 -13.51 9.46 21.12
N SER A 65 -12.75 9.83 20.11
CA SER A 65 -13.22 10.49 18.88
C SER A 65 -12.29 10.18 17.72
N ALA A 66 -12.75 10.44 16.51
CA ALA A 66 -11.91 10.37 15.30
C ALA A 66 -10.67 11.26 15.47
N ALA A 67 -9.51 10.75 15.10
CA ALA A 67 -8.22 11.44 15.20
C ALA A 67 -7.96 12.04 16.59
N SER A 68 -8.35 11.33 17.65
CA SER A 68 -8.05 11.77 19.03
C SER A 68 -6.55 11.68 19.38
N GLU A 69 -5.83 10.78 18.73
CA GLU A 69 -4.43 10.52 19.05
C GLU A 69 -3.48 11.40 18.21
N PRO A 70 -2.45 11.99 18.85
CA PRO A 70 -1.54 12.92 18.17
C PRO A 70 -0.77 12.28 17.02
N GLU A 71 -0.46 10.99 17.12
CA GLU A 71 0.19 10.23 16.05
C GLU A 71 -0.68 10.19 14.79
N VAL A 72 -1.98 9.93 14.95
CA VAL A 72 -2.93 9.90 13.83
C VAL A 72 -3.12 11.30 13.24
N GLN A 73 -3.23 12.34 14.08
CA GLN A 73 -3.30 13.73 13.63
C GLN A 73 -2.07 14.09 12.78
N ALA A 74 -0.87 13.73 13.25
CA ALA A 74 0.38 14.01 12.55
C ALA A 74 0.45 13.29 11.19
N ILE A 75 0.06 12.01 11.13
CA ILE A 75 0.04 11.23 9.88
C ILE A 75 -0.99 11.81 8.91
N GLN A 76 -2.22 12.09 9.34
CA GLN A 76 -3.24 12.67 8.46
C GLN A 76 -2.80 14.04 7.91
N ALA A 77 -2.24 14.90 8.77
CA ALA A 77 -1.73 16.21 8.35
C ALA A 77 -0.59 16.06 7.33
N TYR A 78 0.34 15.14 7.58
CA TYR A 78 1.45 14.87 6.67
C TYR A 78 0.96 14.34 5.32
N MET A 79 0.03 13.36 5.32
CA MET A 79 -0.52 12.80 4.08
C MET A 79 -1.22 13.89 3.24
N ARG A 80 -2.05 14.74 3.89
CA ARG A 80 -2.70 15.87 3.19
C ARG A 80 -1.72 16.95 2.71
N ALA A 81 -0.53 17.03 3.27
CA ALA A 81 0.49 17.97 2.83
C ALA A 81 1.29 17.48 1.61
N ILE A 82 1.47 16.15 1.48
CA ILE A 82 2.28 15.57 0.39
C ILE A 82 1.47 15.03 -0.78
N PHE A 83 0.22 14.62 -0.55
CA PHE A 83 -0.67 14.13 -1.59
C PHE A 83 -1.78 15.16 -1.86
N PRO A 84 -2.06 15.48 -3.13
CA PRO A 84 -3.25 16.26 -3.46
C PRO A 84 -4.51 15.45 -3.14
N ASP A 85 -5.59 16.15 -2.78
CA ASP A 85 -6.93 15.56 -2.76
C ASP A 85 -7.38 15.36 -4.22
N GLN A 86 -7.58 14.11 -4.62
CA GLN A 86 -7.86 13.70 -5.99
C GLN A 86 -9.22 13.01 -6.14
N ARG A 87 -10.00 12.94 -5.05
CA ARG A 87 -11.27 12.21 -5.04
C ARG A 87 -12.38 13.08 -4.47
N GLY A 88 -13.59 12.92 -4.99
CA GLY A 88 -14.77 13.53 -4.39
C GLY A 88 -15.15 12.91 -3.04
N SER A 89 -16.02 13.58 -2.30
CA SER A 89 -16.38 13.24 -0.91
C SER A 89 -17.38 12.08 -0.78
N LEU A 90 -18.05 11.67 -1.86
CA LEU A 90 -19.02 10.58 -1.80
C LEU A 90 -18.30 9.21 -1.88
N LEU A 91 -18.84 8.21 -1.21
CA LEU A 91 -18.29 6.84 -1.29
C LEU A 91 -18.29 6.27 -2.72
N THR A 92 -19.15 6.79 -3.57
CA THR A 92 -19.29 6.41 -4.99
C THR A 92 -18.38 7.19 -5.94
N ASP A 93 -17.66 8.21 -5.46
CA ASP A 93 -16.78 9.00 -6.33
C ASP A 93 -15.46 8.25 -6.56
N PRO A 94 -15.04 8.01 -7.81
CA PRO A 94 -13.72 7.47 -8.09
C PRO A 94 -12.63 8.53 -7.99
N ALA A 95 -11.42 8.14 -7.66
CA ALA A 95 -10.24 8.91 -8.05
C ALA A 95 -10.09 8.87 -9.57
N PRO A 96 -9.62 9.95 -10.22
CA PRO A 96 -9.41 9.94 -11.66
C PRO A 96 -8.31 8.91 -12.04
N ALA A 97 -8.40 8.37 -13.25
CA ALA A 97 -7.47 7.34 -13.69
C ALA A 97 -5.98 7.79 -13.67
N ASN A 98 -5.75 9.09 -13.83
CA ASN A 98 -4.42 9.71 -13.74
C ASN A 98 -4.06 10.23 -12.34
N ALA A 99 -4.82 9.84 -11.30
CA ALA A 99 -4.45 10.16 -9.93
C ALA A 99 -3.07 9.57 -9.58
N THR A 100 -2.35 10.28 -8.74
CA THR A 100 -0.95 9.99 -8.40
C THR A 100 -0.81 9.56 -6.93
N GLY A 101 0.28 8.86 -6.64
CA GLY A 101 0.64 8.46 -5.28
C GLY A 101 0.27 7.02 -4.97
N VAL A 102 1.17 6.37 -4.25
CA VAL A 102 0.95 5.06 -3.61
C VAL A 102 1.31 5.19 -2.15
N TYR A 103 0.46 4.68 -1.30
CA TYR A 103 0.70 4.60 0.13
C TYR A 103 0.74 3.14 0.57
N LEU A 104 1.77 2.77 1.32
CA LEU A 104 1.92 1.43 1.87
C LEU A 104 1.99 1.51 3.40
N ASP A 105 1.06 0.87 4.08
CA ASP A 105 1.07 0.65 5.52
C ASP A 105 1.63 -0.76 5.79
N ILE A 106 2.76 -0.81 6.47
CA ILE A 106 3.49 -2.06 6.71
C ILE A 106 3.16 -2.56 8.10
N HIS A 107 2.53 -3.70 8.14
CA HIS A 107 2.06 -4.39 9.33
C HIS A 107 2.72 -5.76 9.50
N SER A 108 2.44 -6.45 10.56
CA SER A 108 2.59 -7.88 10.80
C SER A 108 1.33 -8.37 11.55
N TYR A 109 0.90 -9.60 11.29
CA TYR A 109 1.42 -10.57 10.31
C TYR A 109 0.26 -11.24 9.58
N SER A 110 0.48 -11.90 8.45
CA SER A 110 -0.42 -12.87 7.80
C SER A 110 -0.09 -13.12 6.32
N GLU A 111 1.01 -12.58 5.79
CA GLU A 111 1.39 -12.69 4.37
C GLU A 111 0.27 -12.23 3.42
N LEU A 112 -0.27 -11.02 3.67
CA LEU A 112 -1.37 -10.44 2.91
C LEU A 112 -0.97 -9.13 2.22
N VAL A 113 -1.60 -8.85 1.08
CA VAL A 113 -1.63 -7.55 0.43
C VAL A 113 -3.08 -7.09 0.37
N LEU A 114 -3.42 -6.10 1.18
CA LEU A 114 -4.78 -5.64 1.39
C LEU A 114 -5.01 -4.27 0.74
N TRP A 115 -6.21 -4.06 0.15
CA TRP A 115 -6.66 -2.76 -0.38
C TRP A 115 -8.06 -2.42 0.13
N PRO A 116 -8.47 -1.11 0.14
CA PRO A 116 -9.80 -0.68 0.56
C PRO A 116 -10.94 -1.39 -0.21
N TRP A 117 -12.11 -1.55 0.42
CA TRP A 117 -12.49 -1.05 1.74
C TRP A 117 -12.33 -2.12 2.81
N GLY A 118 -11.99 -1.71 4.04
CA GLY A 118 -12.01 -2.57 5.22
C GLY A 118 -13.33 -2.53 5.98
N PHE A 119 -14.13 -1.47 5.83
CA PHE A 119 -15.39 -1.30 6.57
C PHE A 119 -16.62 -1.91 5.86
N THR A 120 -16.53 -2.28 4.59
CA THR A 120 -17.64 -2.82 3.80
C THR A 120 -17.15 -3.77 2.71
N SER A 121 -17.95 -4.78 2.38
CA SER A 121 -17.72 -5.68 1.25
C SER A 121 -18.05 -5.07 -0.11
N THR A 122 -18.61 -3.85 -0.13
CA THR A 122 -18.83 -3.12 -1.37
C THR A 122 -17.48 -2.80 -2.01
N VAL A 123 -17.34 -3.15 -3.28
CA VAL A 123 -16.13 -2.85 -4.04
C VAL A 123 -15.97 -1.33 -4.16
N PRO A 124 -14.81 -0.75 -3.85
CA PRO A 124 -14.58 0.68 -4.00
C PRO A 124 -14.66 1.12 -5.48
N PRO A 125 -14.93 2.39 -5.78
CA PRO A 125 -15.06 2.86 -7.17
C PRO A 125 -13.86 2.55 -8.07
N ASN A 126 -12.62 2.61 -7.54
CA ASN A 126 -11.42 2.19 -8.24
C ASN A 126 -11.02 0.73 -7.96
N GLY A 127 -11.94 -0.10 -7.45
CA GLY A 127 -11.66 -1.45 -7.00
C GLY A 127 -10.90 -2.34 -7.99
N PRO A 128 -11.29 -2.40 -9.28
CA PRO A 128 -10.53 -3.16 -10.26
C PRO A 128 -9.07 -2.74 -10.36
N ALA A 129 -8.77 -1.44 -10.39
CA ALA A 129 -7.39 -0.95 -10.48
C ALA A 129 -6.59 -1.16 -9.18
N LEU A 130 -7.24 -1.00 -8.02
CA LEU A 130 -6.64 -1.34 -6.72
C LEU A 130 -6.30 -2.83 -6.64
N GLN A 131 -7.22 -3.69 -7.06
CA GLN A 131 -6.99 -5.14 -7.12
C GLN A 131 -5.83 -5.50 -8.04
N THR A 132 -5.76 -4.93 -9.24
CA THR A 132 -4.68 -5.15 -10.20
C THR A 132 -3.31 -4.81 -9.59
N LEU A 133 -3.18 -3.61 -8.98
CA LEU A 133 -1.93 -3.23 -8.33
C LEU A 133 -1.63 -4.10 -7.09
N GLY A 134 -2.63 -4.45 -6.30
CA GLY A 134 -2.47 -5.38 -5.17
C GLY A 134 -1.93 -6.75 -5.62
N ARG A 135 -2.43 -7.29 -6.73
CA ARG A 135 -1.93 -8.54 -7.32
C ARG A 135 -0.52 -8.42 -7.89
N LYS A 136 -0.12 -7.23 -8.38
CA LYS A 136 1.28 -6.96 -8.77
C LYS A 136 2.20 -6.99 -7.55
N PHE A 137 1.82 -6.37 -6.42
CA PHE A 137 2.62 -6.46 -5.19
C PHE A 137 2.73 -7.91 -4.71
N ALA A 138 1.60 -8.63 -4.70
CA ALA A 138 1.53 -10.02 -4.29
C ALA A 138 2.29 -10.98 -5.23
N TYR A 139 2.52 -10.61 -6.47
CA TYR A 139 3.42 -11.35 -7.38
C TYR A 139 4.85 -11.36 -6.87
N PHE A 140 5.34 -10.25 -6.33
CA PHE A 140 6.72 -10.11 -5.88
C PHE A 140 6.98 -10.82 -4.55
N ASN A 141 6.04 -10.71 -3.60
CA ASN A 141 6.23 -11.27 -2.25
C ASN A 141 5.52 -12.61 -2.04
N SER A 142 4.76 -13.09 -3.01
CA SER A 142 3.96 -14.32 -2.96
C SER A 142 2.86 -14.32 -1.88
N TYR A 143 2.48 -13.16 -1.38
CA TYR A 143 1.42 -12.98 -0.40
C TYR A 143 0.04 -13.10 -1.04
N THR A 144 -1.00 -13.31 -0.23
CA THR A 144 -2.38 -13.37 -0.74
C THR A 144 -2.95 -11.96 -0.95
N PRO A 145 -3.37 -11.61 -2.18
CA PRO A 145 -3.99 -10.32 -2.46
C PRO A 145 -5.49 -10.38 -2.20
N GLU A 146 -6.03 -9.48 -1.37
CA GLU A 146 -7.47 -9.40 -1.12
C GLU A 146 -7.95 -8.01 -0.69
N GLN A 147 -9.26 -7.77 -0.75
CA GLN A 147 -9.86 -6.57 -0.18
C GLN A 147 -9.79 -6.66 1.36
N SER A 148 -9.44 -5.58 2.06
CA SER A 148 -9.19 -5.54 3.51
C SER A 148 -10.30 -6.17 4.35
N ILE A 149 -11.57 -6.01 3.95
CA ILE A 149 -12.72 -6.64 4.61
C ILE A 149 -12.66 -8.19 4.60
N GLY A 150 -11.92 -8.78 3.65
CA GLY A 150 -11.76 -10.24 3.55
C GLY A 150 -11.04 -10.85 4.74
N LEU A 151 -10.12 -10.10 5.35
CA LEU A 151 -9.45 -10.51 6.59
C LEU A 151 -10.43 -10.44 7.78
N TYR A 152 -11.01 -9.30 8.04
CA TYR A 152 -12.12 -9.02 8.97
C TYR A 152 -12.57 -7.56 8.83
N ALA A 153 -13.78 -7.25 9.31
CA ALA A 153 -14.29 -5.89 9.26
C ALA A 153 -13.45 -4.94 10.12
N THR A 154 -13.06 -3.81 9.53
CA THR A 154 -12.30 -2.74 10.19
C THR A 154 -12.98 -1.39 9.94
N ASP A 155 -12.71 -0.38 10.77
CA ASP A 155 -13.09 1.00 10.51
C ASP A 155 -12.07 1.97 11.10
N GLY A 156 -11.96 3.17 10.52
CA GLY A 156 -10.98 4.17 10.95
C GLY A 156 -9.53 3.73 10.67
N THR A 157 -9.28 3.05 9.55
CA THR A 157 -7.96 2.56 9.15
C THR A 157 -7.21 3.49 8.22
N THR A 158 -5.90 3.30 8.10
CA THR A 158 -5.01 4.10 7.24
C THR A 158 -5.31 3.93 5.76
N ASP A 159 -5.48 2.69 5.29
CA ASP A 159 -5.74 2.39 3.89
C ASP A 159 -7.09 2.96 3.43
N ASP A 160 -8.14 2.81 4.24
CA ASP A 160 -9.45 3.42 3.99
C ASP A 160 -9.37 4.96 4.00
N PHE A 161 -8.61 5.55 4.93
CA PHE A 161 -8.41 6.99 4.99
C PHE A 161 -7.69 7.53 3.75
N ILE A 162 -6.56 6.94 3.38
CA ILE A 162 -5.73 7.50 2.31
C ILE A 162 -6.42 7.41 0.94
N TYR A 163 -7.16 6.34 0.68
CA TYR A 163 -7.97 6.22 -0.52
C TYR A 163 -9.27 7.02 -0.40
N GLY A 164 -9.99 6.90 0.70
CA GLY A 164 -11.31 7.50 0.89
C GLY A 164 -11.30 9.02 0.99
N ASP A 165 -10.28 9.61 1.61
CA ASP A 165 -10.14 11.05 1.81
C ASP A 165 -9.38 11.71 0.65
N LEU A 166 -8.36 11.05 0.08
CA LEU A 166 -7.44 11.67 -0.87
C LEU A 166 -7.42 11.02 -2.26
N GLY A 167 -8.01 9.85 -2.44
CA GLY A 167 -7.97 9.12 -3.70
C GLY A 167 -6.60 8.55 -4.06
N VAL A 168 -5.70 8.42 -3.09
CA VAL A 168 -4.39 7.79 -3.26
C VAL A 168 -4.52 6.28 -3.18
N ALA A 169 -3.81 5.54 -4.02
CA ALA A 169 -3.81 4.08 -3.98
C ALA A 169 -3.15 3.58 -2.69
N GLY A 170 -3.98 3.18 -1.71
CA GLY A 170 -3.57 2.75 -0.37
C GLY A 170 -3.57 1.24 -0.23
N TYR A 171 -2.57 0.70 0.46
CA TYR A 171 -2.46 -0.74 0.75
C TYR A 171 -1.91 -0.98 2.14
N THR A 172 -2.37 -2.05 2.76
CA THR A 172 -1.72 -2.66 3.92
C THR A 172 -1.00 -3.93 3.49
N ILE A 173 0.27 -4.07 3.87
CA ILE A 173 1.04 -5.30 3.66
C ILE A 173 1.31 -5.93 5.03
N GLU A 174 0.75 -7.10 5.27
CA GLU A 174 0.95 -7.89 6.48
C GLU A 174 2.16 -8.81 6.30
N LEU A 175 3.30 -8.42 6.88
CA LEU A 175 4.57 -9.12 6.73
C LEU A 175 4.63 -10.41 7.53
N GLY A 176 5.15 -11.48 6.92
CA GLY A 176 5.56 -12.70 7.60
C GLY A 176 4.42 -13.50 8.24
N THR A 177 4.80 -14.40 9.12
CA THR A 177 3.93 -15.41 9.74
C THR A 177 3.81 -15.28 11.27
N ASP A 178 4.57 -14.34 11.87
CA ASP A 178 4.57 -14.10 13.33
C ASP A 178 4.74 -12.61 13.64
N PHE A 179 4.31 -12.16 14.83
CA PHE A 179 4.58 -10.82 15.32
C PHE A 179 6.06 -10.59 15.65
N PHE A 180 6.78 -11.64 16.00
CA PHE A 180 8.19 -11.61 16.37
C PHE A 180 8.99 -12.60 15.55
N GLU A 181 9.19 -12.29 14.29
CA GLU A 181 10.04 -13.07 13.39
C GLU A 181 11.50 -13.03 13.86
N ASP A 182 12.21 -14.14 13.69
CA ASP A 182 13.65 -14.16 13.93
C ASP A 182 14.42 -13.35 12.87
N CYS A 183 15.60 -12.83 13.26
CA CYS A 183 16.39 -11.98 12.36
C CYS A 183 16.76 -12.66 11.04
N ALA A 184 17.02 -13.97 11.05
CA ALA A 184 17.42 -14.69 9.84
C ALA A 184 16.25 -14.81 8.86
N THR A 185 15.05 -15.12 9.33
CA THR A 185 13.81 -15.14 8.53
C THR A 185 13.52 -13.73 7.99
N PHE A 186 13.62 -12.69 8.83
CA PHE A 186 13.38 -11.32 8.41
C PHE A 186 14.35 -10.88 7.30
N GLU A 187 15.66 -11.06 7.51
CA GLU A 187 16.70 -10.60 6.58
C GLU A 187 16.79 -11.42 5.29
N ASN A 188 16.58 -12.75 5.36
CA ASN A 188 16.80 -13.62 4.23
C ASN A 188 15.52 -13.99 3.45
N THR A 189 14.34 -13.75 4.02
CA THR A 189 13.04 -14.09 3.39
C THR A 189 12.12 -12.89 3.27
N ILE A 190 11.79 -12.23 4.38
CA ILE A 190 10.77 -11.18 4.38
C ILE A 190 11.25 -9.94 3.64
N VAL A 191 12.44 -9.43 3.94
CA VAL A 191 13.00 -8.25 3.27
C VAL A 191 13.21 -8.50 1.77
N PRO A 192 13.91 -9.56 1.33
CA PRO A 192 14.11 -9.84 -0.09
C PRO A 192 12.80 -10.07 -0.86
N GLY A 193 11.81 -10.69 -0.25
CA GLY A 193 10.49 -10.91 -0.86
C GLY A 193 9.71 -9.62 -1.05
N ASN A 194 9.74 -8.71 -0.09
CA ASN A 194 8.93 -7.50 -0.12
C ASN A 194 9.60 -6.30 -0.81
N LEU A 195 10.93 -6.21 -0.80
CA LEU A 195 11.66 -5.09 -1.42
C LEU A 195 11.29 -4.87 -2.90
N PRO A 196 11.15 -5.90 -3.75
CA PRO A 196 10.71 -5.71 -5.13
C PRO A 196 9.30 -5.09 -5.25
N ALA A 197 8.36 -5.45 -4.35
CA ALA A 197 7.04 -4.83 -4.30
C ALA A 197 7.10 -3.34 -3.95
N LEU A 198 7.94 -2.96 -2.97
CA LEU A 198 8.16 -1.56 -2.60
C LEU A 198 8.80 -0.75 -3.75
N LEU A 199 9.75 -1.34 -4.47
CA LEU A 199 10.35 -0.72 -5.66
C LEU A 199 9.33 -0.57 -6.79
N TYR A 200 8.45 -1.55 -6.97
CA TYR A 200 7.37 -1.47 -7.96
C TYR A 200 6.37 -0.36 -7.60
N ALA A 201 6.01 -0.20 -6.33
CA ALA A 201 5.17 0.90 -5.87
C ALA A 201 5.76 2.28 -6.26
N ALA A 202 7.07 2.47 -6.06
CA ALA A 202 7.76 3.69 -6.48
C ALA A 202 7.73 3.88 -8.02
N LYS A 203 7.90 2.79 -8.79
CA LYS A 203 7.84 2.81 -10.26
C LYS A 203 6.49 3.27 -10.79
N VAL A 204 5.38 2.84 -10.19
CA VAL A 204 4.02 3.12 -10.65
C VAL A 204 3.33 4.30 -9.98
N ALA A 205 3.99 4.96 -9.02
CA ALA A 205 3.40 6.03 -8.20
C ALA A 205 2.85 7.22 -9.00
N ARG A 206 3.26 7.39 -10.26
CA ARG A 206 2.75 8.44 -11.14
C ARG A 206 1.34 8.15 -11.66
N THR A 207 1.02 6.89 -11.93
CA THR A 207 -0.26 6.44 -12.52
C THR A 207 -0.66 5.07 -11.96
N PRO A 208 -0.87 4.95 -10.62
CA PRO A 208 -1.09 3.66 -9.97
C PRO A 208 -2.39 2.96 -10.39
N TYR A 209 -3.35 3.72 -10.90
CA TYR A 209 -4.63 3.19 -11.39
C TYR A 209 -4.61 2.76 -12.88
N GLN A 210 -3.50 2.99 -13.60
CA GLN A 210 -3.37 2.67 -15.02
C GLN A 210 -2.20 1.74 -15.32
N THR A 211 -0.99 2.13 -14.91
CA THR A 211 0.24 1.43 -15.27
C THR A 211 0.24 -0.05 -14.87
N PRO A 212 -0.26 -0.46 -13.69
CA PRO A 212 -0.25 -1.88 -13.31
C PRO A 212 -1.08 -2.81 -14.18
N ALA A 213 -2.11 -2.28 -14.85
CA ALA A 213 -2.95 -3.06 -15.76
C ALA A 213 -2.29 -3.35 -17.12
N GLY A 214 -1.17 -2.70 -17.40
CA GLY A 214 -0.40 -2.94 -18.63
C GLY A 214 0.80 -3.85 -18.40
N PRO A 215 1.45 -4.25 -19.53
CA PRO A 215 2.63 -5.10 -19.48
C PRO A 215 3.84 -4.39 -18.88
N ASP A 216 4.72 -5.18 -18.26
CA ASP A 216 6.02 -4.74 -17.77
C ASP A 216 7.10 -4.91 -18.84
N ALA A 217 7.97 -3.90 -19.00
CA ALA A 217 9.22 -4.05 -19.75
C ALA A 217 10.32 -4.53 -18.81
N LEU A 218 10.88 -5.70 -19.10
CA LEU A 218 11.88 -6.40 -18.30
C LEU A 218 13.18 -6.55 -19.06
N ASN A 219 14.29 -6.68 -18.33
CA ASN A 219 15.60 -6.96 -18.90
C ASN A 219 15.98 -5.98 -20.02
N VAL A 220 15.57 -4.71 -19.86
CA VAL A 220 15.89 -3.65 -20.82
C VAL A 220 17.40 -3.47 -20.85
N ALA A 221 18.01 -3.71 -22.00
CA ALA A 221 19.46 -3.60 -22.18
C ALA A 221 19.81 -3.01 -23.54
N ALA A 222 20.97 -2.35 -23.59
CA ALA A 222 21.61 -1.89 -24.81
C ALA A 222 22.88 -2.69 -25.10
N THR A 223 23.06 -3.18 -26.31
CA THR A 223 24.21 -3.97 -26.71
C THR A 223 24.83 -3.42 -27.99
N PRO A 224 26.11 -3.05 -28.00
CA PRO A 224 27.00 -2.95 -26.81
C PRO A 224 26.60 -1.80 -25.86
N SER A 225 26.96 -1.90 -24.58
CA SER A 225 26.62 -0.89 -23.56
C SER A 225 27.47 0.40 -23.66
N THR A 226 28.52 0.38 -24.45
CA THR A 226 29.39 1.52 -24.76
C THR A 226 29.74 1.50 -26.23
N VAL A 227 29.54 2.61 -26.90
CA VAL A 227 29.75 2.78 -28.36
C VAL A 227 30.42 4.11 -28.67
N ILE A 228 31.04 4.18 -29.86
CA ILE A 228 31.47 5.46 -30.44
C ILE A 228 30.27 6.12 -31.13
N VAL A 229 30.21 7.44 -31.12
CA VAL A 229 29.11 8.19 -31.79
C VAL A 229 28.99 7.75 -33.25
N GLY A 230 27.80 7.30 -33.61
CA GLY A 230 27.47 6.83 -34.97
C GLY A 230 27.42 5.31 -35.11
N ASP A 231 27.86 4.55 -34.11
CA ASP A 231 27.73 3.11 -34.10
C ASP A 231 26.27 2.67 -33.82
N ALA A 232 25.89 1.51 -34.35
CA ALA A 232 24.60 0.91 -34.07
C ALA A 232 24.54 0.29 -32.67
N VAL A 233 23.42 0.46 -31.99
CA VAL A 233 23.10 -0.16 -30.70
C VAL A 233 21.83 -0.98 -30.86
N GLU A 234 21.84 -2.21 -30.40
CA GLU A 234 20.65 -3.05 -30.29
C GLU A 234 19.99 -2.83 -28.92
N LEU A 235 18.70 -2.51 -28.90
CA LEU A 235 17.89 -2.46 -27.69
C LEU A 235 17.10 -3.76 -27.56
N ILE A 236 17.19 -4.38 -26.38
CA ILE A 236 16.51 -5.63 -26.07
C ILE A 236 15.64 -5.41 -24.84
N ALA A 237 14.41 -5.92 -24.88
CA ALA A 237 13.50 -5.98 -23.73
C ALA A 237 12.62 -7.22 -23.83
N THR A 238 12.20 -7.73 -22.66
CA THR A 238 11.11 -8.71 -22.56
C THR A 238 9.86 -7.96 -22.12
N ILE A 239 8.77 -8.10 -22.87
CA ILE A 239 7.49 -7.48 -22.52
C ILE A 239 6.56 -8.58 -21.99
N ASP A 240 6.10 -8.42 -20.72
CA ASP A 240 5.36 -9.46 -20.00
C ASP A 240 4.15 -8.86 -19.29
N ASP A 241 2.95 -9.36 -19.61
CA ASP A 241 1.67 -8.96 -19.00
C ASP A 241 1.12 -10.03 -18.02
N ALA A 242 1.91 -11.04 -17.67
CA ALA A 242 1.45 -12.15 -16.83
C ALA A 242 1.89 -12.06 -15.36
N ARG A 243 2.52 -10.95 -14.94
CA ARG A 243 3.15 -10.81 -13.62
C ARG A 243 2.17 -10.41 -12.53
N PHE A 244 1.22 -11.29 -12.24
CA PHE A 244 0.20 -11.13 -11.20
C PHE A 244 0.14 -12.36 -10.29
N ASN A 245 -0.14 -12.14 -9.01
CA ASN A 245 -0.54 -13.24 -8.13
C ASN A 245 -2.04 -13.50 -8.28
N ASN A 246 -2.39 -14.67 -8.77
CA ASN A 246 -3.75 -15.10 -9.04
C ASN A 246 -4.31 -16.06 -7.97
N SER A 247 -3.73 -16.11 -6.77
CA SER A 247 -4.17 -17.02 -5.69
C SER A 247 -5.60 -16.73 -5.21
N ASN A 248 -6.06 -15.47 -5.34
CA ASN A 248 -7.42 -15.05 -4.98
C ASN A 248 -8.11 -14.38 -6.18
N GLY A 249 -8.35 -15.16 -7.24
CA GLY A 249 -8.95 -14.72 -8.50
C GLY A 249 -7.90 -14.45 -9.58
N THR A 250 -8.34 -14.27 -10.82
CA THR A 250 -7.48 -14.14 -11.99
C THR A 250 -7.47 -12.72 -12.52
N GLU A 251 -6.27 -12.18 -12.76
CA GLU A 251 -6.11 -10.93 -13.49
C GLU A 251 -6.12 -11.19 -15.01
N PRO A 252 -6.90 -10.41 -15.79
CA PRO A 252 -6.88 -10.54 -17.25
C PRO A 252 -5.53 -10.09 -17.81
N THR A 253 -5.01 -10.83 -18.77
CA THR A 253 -3.81 -10.48 -19.52
C THR A 253 -4.14 -9.98 -20.91
N GLN A 254 -3.28 -9.15 -21.49
CA GLN A 254 -3.45 -8.55 -22.82
C GLN A 254 -2.39 -9.09 -23.79
N ALA A 255 -2.76 -9.21 -25.06
CA ALA A 255 -1.79 -9.51 -26.10
C ALA A 255 -0.89 -8.27 -26.34
N ILE A 256 0.41 -8.51 -26.43
CA ILE A 256 1.36 -7.45 -26.75
C ILE A 256 1.26 -7.14 -28.23
N ALA A 257 0.77 -5.96 -28.57
CA ALA A 257 0.60 -5.53 -29.96
C ALA A 257 1.81 -4.73 -30.48
N ALA A 258 2.46 -3.95 -29.60
CA ALA A 258 3.62 -3.13 -29.95
C ALA A 258 4.42 -2.79 -28.69
N ALA A 259 5.65 -2.37 -28.87
CA ALA A 259 6.48 -1.75 -27.86
C ALA A 259 7.13 -0.49 -28.43
N GLU A 260 7.37 0.50 -27.57
CA GLU A 260 8.06 1.72 -27.92
C GLU A 260 9.10 2.05 -26.88
N TYR A 261 10.11 2.82 -27.26
CA TYR A 261 11.13 3.32 -26.36
C TYR A 261 11.34 4.81 -26.51
N TYR A 262 11.94 5.42 -25.51
CA TYR A 262 12.21 6.85 -25.46
C TYR A 262 13.68 7.09 -25.14
N VAL A 263 14.29 8.09 -25.80
CA VAL A 263 15.68 8.50 -25.57
C VAL A 263 15.68 9.86 -24.88
N ASP A 264 16.42 9.98 -23.79
CA ASP A 264 16.66 11.20 -22.99
C ASP A 264 15.41 11.81 -22.34
N THR A 265 14.27 11.83 -23.04
CA THR A 265 13.02 12.43 -22.57
C THR A 265 11.99 11.37 -22.26
N PRO A 266 11.63 11.15 -20.97
CA PRO A 266 10.64 10.13 -20.61
C PRO A 266 9.24 10.42 -21.17
N PRO A 267 8.39 9.41 -21.40
CA PRO A 267 7.10 9.54 -22.07
C PRO A 267 6.12 10.55 -21.43
N TRP A 268 6.29 10.85 -20.16
CA TRP A 268 5.45 11.82 -19.42
C TRP A 268 5.94 13.27 -19.49
N GLN A 269 7.04 13.54 -20.15
CA GLN A 269 7.57 14.90 -20.31
C GLN A 269 7.20 15.49 -21.68
N VAL A 270 7.01 16.80 -21.70
CA VAL A 270 6.76 17.53 -22.95
C VAL A 270 7.98 17.40 -23.85
N GLY A 271 7.75 17.05 -25.12
CA GLY A 271 8.81 16.84 -26.10
C GLY A 271 9.30 15.39 -26.20
N ALA A 272 8.71 14.45 -25.45
CA ALA A 272 8.99 13.02 -25.62
C ALA A 272 8.62 12.55 -27.02
N VAL A 273 9.52 11.81 -27.67
CA VAL A 273 9.32 11.23 -29.00
C VAL A 273 9.37 9.70 -28.86
N PRO A 274 8.28 8.99 -29.20
CA PRO A 274 8.29 7.53 -29.20
C PRO A 274 9.08 6.99 -30.40
N HIS A 275 9.78 5.90 -30.19
CA HIS A 275 10.44 5.11 -31.21
C HIS A 275 9.90 3.67 -31.14
N ALA A 276 9.59 3.05 -32.31
CA ALA A 276 9.08 1.69 -32.42
C ALA A 276 10.20 0.68 -32.71
#